data_09f8cdcda0510d7fe38b12b5dc67086d
#
_entry.id   09f8cdcda0510d7fe38b12b5dc67086d
#
_cell.length_a   1.000
_cell.length_b   1.000
_cell.length_c   1.000
_cell.angle_alpha   90.00
_cell.angle_beta   90.00
_cell.angle_gamma   90.00
#
_symmetry.space_group_name_H-M   'P 1'
#
loop_
_entity.id
_entity.type
_entity.pdbx_description
1 polymer ?
#
loop_
_entity_poly.entity_id
_entity_poly.type
_entity_poly.pdbx_seq_one_letter_code
_entity_poly.pdbx_strand_id
1 'polypeptide(L)'
;MFSVVIPSLNNLEYLKLAISSLEKNSKYKNEIIVHVNIGNDGTLDFLKNKNIKYTFTNYNAGITKGMNLAVKITSSKYIVYAHDDFYFCPDWDYYLNNEITFMKDDMFYLSGTMINNGQIKFNCGNTINTFDEKKLLSNLDLINTVDFQGCTWAPTLVSKRLWNL
;
A
#
# COMPACT_ATOMS: atom_id res chain seq x y z
N MET A 1 -12.36 -4.49 -6.82
CA MET A 1 -11.56 -3.69 -5.95
C MET A 1 -10.46 -4.53 -5.33
N PHE A 2 -9.58 -3.93 -4.57
CA PHE A 2 -8.33 -4.53 -4.13
C PHE A 2 -8.36 -4.90 -2.64
N SER A 3 -7.55 -5.88 -2.25
CA SER A 3 -7.12 -6.05 -0.86
C SER A 3 -5.73 -5.43 -0.72
N VAL A 4 -5.65 -4.29 -0.03
CA VAL A 4 -4.38 -3.61 0.27
C VAL A 4 -3.80 -4.25 1.52
N VAL A 5 -2.61 -4.83 1.40
CA VAL A 5 -1.95 -5.56 2.47
C VAL A 5 -0.69 -4.80 2.90
N ILE A 6 -0.61 -4.50 4.20
CA ILE A 6 0.42 -3.64 4.78
C ILE A 6 1.09 -4.35 5.95
N PRO A 7 2.36 -4.75 5.85
CA PRO A 7 3.13 -5.18 7.02
C PRO A 7 3.55 -3.96 7.84
N SER A 8 3.43 -4.03 9.16
CA SER A 8 3.84 -2.95 10.07
C SER A 8 4.59 -3.51 11.28
N LEU A 9 5.59 -2.78 11.72
CA LEU A 9 6.40 -3.10 12.90
C LEU A 9 6.58 -1.84 13.76
N ASN A 10 5.72 -1.67 14.78
CA ASN A 10 5.79 -0.54 15.72
C ASN A 10 5.95 0.83 15.01
N ASN A 11 5.10 1.09 14.03
CA ASN A 11 5.16 2.29 13.18
C ASN A 11 3.79 2.98 13.06
N LEU A 12 3.08 3.09 14.22
CA LEU A 12 1.69 3.50 14.29
C LEU A 12 1.39 4.83 13.59
N GLU A 13 2.24 5.85 13.77
CA GLU A 13 1.95 7.19 13.24
C GLU A 13 2.03 7.21 11.70
N TYR A 14 2.98 6.52 11.11
CA TYR A 14 3.04 6.36 9.65
C TYR A 14 1.89 5.49 9.14
N LEU A 15 1.57 4.39 9.83
CA LEU A 15 0.43 3.53 9.48
C LEU A 15 -0.90 4.30 9.50
N LYS A 16 -1.10 5.21 10.46
CA LYS A 16 -2.27 6.11 10.49
C LYS A 16 -2.33 6.99 9.24
N LEU A 17 -1.21 7.57 8.82
CA LEU A 17 -1.12 8.36 7.60
C LEU A 17 -1.43 7.52 6.37
N ALA A 18 -0.84 6.34 6.25
CA ALA A 18 -1.06 5.42 5.13
C ALA A 18 -2.54 5.03 5.02
N ILE A 19 -3.16 4.60 6.11
CA ILE A 19 -4.58 4.22 6.15
C ILE A 19 -5.48 5.42 5.86
N SER A 20 -5.20 6.60 6.44
CA SER A 20 -5.97 7.81 6.20
C SER A 20 -5.91 8.23 4.73
N SER A 21 -4.74 8.15 4.09
CA SER A 21 -4.60 8.45 2.66
C SER A 21 -5.32 7.43 1.78
N LEU A 22 -5.29 6.14 2.14
CA LEU A 22 -6.09 5.10 1.46
C LEU A 22 -7.57 5.40 1.54
N GLU A 23 -8.11 5.69 2.74
CA GLU A 23 -9.52 5.98 2.93
C GLU A 23 -9.96 7.26 2.20
N LYS A 24 -9.12 8.30 2.20
CA LYS A 24 -9.42 9.61 1.60
C LYS A 24 -9.29 9.62 0.08
N ASN A 25 -8.29 8.95 -0.46
CA ASN A 25 -7.81 9.13 -1.83
C ASN A 25 -8.17 7.95 -2.76
N SER A 26 -8.79 6.90 -2.25
CA SER A 26 -9.31 5.81 -3.08
C SER A 26 -10.63 6.20 -3.74
N LYS A 27 -10.76 5.91 -5.02
CA LYS A 27 -12.00 6.05 -5.78
C LYS A 27 -12.98 4.91 -5.50
N TYR A 28 -12.47 3.75 -5.16
CA TYR A 28 -13.25 2.55 -4.88
C TYR A 28 -13.13 2.13 -3.42
N LYS A 29 -14.10 1.34 -2.95
CA LYS A 29 -14.01 0.73 -1.63
C LYS A 29 -13.04 -0.45 -1.68
N ASN A 30 -11.86 -0.27 -1.14
CA ASN A 30 -10.83 -1.28 -1.01
C ASN A 30 -10.85 -1.93 0.38
N GLU A 31 -10.43 -3.19 0.45
CA GLU A 31 -10.21 -3.89 1.72
C GLU A 31 -8.81 -3.56 2.22
N ILE A 32 -8.67 -3.15 3.48
CA ILE A 32 -7.38 -2.90 4.11
C ILE A 32 -7.10 -4.02 5.11
N ILE A 33 -5.91 -4.62 5.03
CA ILE A 33 -5.46 -5.68 5.92
C ILE A 33 -4.04 -5.36 6.37
N VAL A 34 -3.83 -5.31 7.69
CA VAL A 34 -2.52 -5.04 8.27
C VAL A 34 -1.95 -6.31 8.89
N HIS A 35 -0.70 -6.65 8.59
CA HIS A 35 0.05 -7.60 9.41
C HIS A 35 0.84 -6.85 10.47
N VAL A 36 0.52 -7.09 11.73
CA VAL A 36 1.19 -6.45 12.86
C VAL A 36 2.29 -7.37 13.39
N ASN A 37 3.54 -6.92 13.25
CA ASN A 37 4.68 -7.51 13.93
C ASN A 37 4.85 -6.82 15.29
N ILE A 38 4.82 -7.56 16.39
CA ILE A 38 4.97 -7.10 17.78
C ILE A 38 3.80 -6.21 18.25
N GLY A 39 3.65 -4.98 17.72
CA GLY A 39 2.47 -4.12 17.95
C GLY A 39 2.31 -3.59 19.37
N ASN A 40 3.40 -3.27 20.07
CA ASN A 40 3.39 -2.72 21.42
C ASN A 40 3.39 -1.17 21.47
N ASP A 41 3.17 -0.52 20.31
CA ASP A 41 3.07 0.93 20.12
C ASP A 41 1.60 1.44 20.06
N GLY A 42 0.61 0.56 20.31
CA GLY A 42 -0.81 0.88 20.21
C GLY A 42 -1.44 0.54 18.85
N THR A 43 -0.67 -0.01 17.90
CA THR A 43 -1.17 -0.40 16.57
C THR A 43 -2.37 -1.35 16.65
N LEU A 44 -2.33 -2.37 17.53
CA LEU A 44 -3.43 -3.33 17.65
C LEU A 44 -4.75 -2.67 18.10
N ASP A 45 -4.68 -1.76 19.07
CA ASP A 45 -5.88 -1.06 19.57
C ASP A 45 -6.43 -0.09 18.53
N PHE A 46 -5.55 0.59 17.80
CA PHE A 46 -5.95 1.44 16.67
C PHE A 46 -6.73 0.65 15.62
N LEU A 47 -6.22 -0.51 15.18
CA LEU A 47 -6.87 -1.35 14.17
C LEU A 47 -8.21 -1.91 14.64
N LYS A 48 -8.31 -2.35 15.91
CA LYS A 48 -9.57 -2.79 16.53
C LYS A 48 -10.60 -1.67 16.55
N ASN A 49 -10.22 -0.48 17.01
CA ASN A 49 -11.12 0.67 17.10
C ASN A 49 -11.63 1.14 15.73
N LYS A 50 -10.81 1.02 14.70
CA LYS A 50 -11.18 1.31 13.30
C LYS A 50 -11.88 0.15 12.59
N ASN A 51 -12.03 -1.00 13.21
CA ASN A 51 -12.57 -2.23 12.60
C ASN A 51 -11.83 -2.64 11.31
N ILE A 52 -10.50 -2.48 11.31
CA ILE A 52 -9.62 -2.88 10.20
C ILE A 52 -9.17 -4.32 10.45
N LYS A 53 -9.24 -5.15 9.41
CA LYS A 53 -8.76 -6.53 9.46
C LYS A 53 -7.26 -6.57 9.69
N TYR A 54 -6.79 -7.48 10.53
CA TYR A 54 -5.38 -7.66 10.76
C TYR A 54 -5.00 -9.12 11.06
N THR A 55 -3.74 -9.44 10.83
CA THR A 55 -3.05 -10.62 11.37
C THR A 55 -1.94 -10.15 12.31
N PHE A 56 -1.52 -11.01 13.23
CA PHE A 56 -0.60 -10.60 14.30
C PHE A 56 0.43 -11.71 14.58
N THR A 57 1.67 -11.28 14.86
CA THR A 57 2.71 -12.10 15.48
C THR A 57 3.32 -11.33 16.65
N ASN A 58 3.54 -12.01 17.78
CA ASN A 58 4.16 -11.43 18.96
C ASN A 58 5.70 -11.31 18.86
N TYR A 59 6.25 -11.53 17.67
CA TYR A 59 7.64 -11.37 17.30
C TYR A 59 7.73 -10.76 15.89
N ASN A 60 8.91 -10.26 15.50
CA ASN A 60 9.14 -9.79 14.15
C ASN A 60 9.27 -10.97 13.18
N ALA A 61 8.20 -11.29 12.47
CA ALA A 61 8.16 -12.33 11.45
C ALA A 61 8.81 -11.91 10.12
N GLY A 62 9.16 -10.64 9.99
CA GLY A 62 9.63 -10.04 8.74
C GLY A 62 8.49 -9.76 7.74
N ILE A 63 8.84 -9.07 6.66
CA ILE A 63 7.87 -8.63 5.65
C ILE A 63 7.23 -9.82 4.94
N THR A 64 8.02 -10.72 4.39
CA THR A 64 7.52 -11.83 3.55
C THR A 64 6.55 -12.74 4.30
N LYS A 65 6.89 -13.15 5.53
CA LYS A 65 5.99 -14.00 6.34
C LYS A 65 4.75 -13.24 6.75
N GLY A 66 4.89 -11.97 7.16
CA GLY A 66 3.77 -11.10 7.50
C GLY A 66 2.79 -10.94 6.35
N MET A 67 3.30 -10.66 5.14
CA MET A 67 2.51 -10.57 3.93
C MET A 67 1.74 -11.87 3.65
N ASN A 68 2.42 -13.01 3.69
CA ASN A 68 1.78 -14.31 3.45
C ASN A 68 0.68 -14.63 4.48
N LEU A 69 0.83 -14.21 5.73
CA LEU A 69 -0.21 -14.36 6.75
C LEU A 69 -1.43 -13.47 6.44
N ALA A 70 -1.19 -12.21 6.07
CA ALA A 70 -2.25 -11.26 5.77
C ALA A 70 -3.00 -11.62 4.48
N VAL A 71 -2.31 -12.06 3.44
CA VAL A 71 -2.93 -12.48 2.17
C VAL A 71 -3.92 -13.64 2.35
N LYS A 72 -3.71 -14.53 3.32
CA LYS A 72 -4.64 -15.64 3.59
C LYS A 72 -6.06 -15.18 3.94
N ILE A 73 -6.19 -14.00 4.53
CA ILE A 73 -7.50 -13.44 4.95
C ILE A 73 -8.06 -12.40 3.98
N THR A 74 -7.41 -12.16 2.83
CA THR A 74 -7.92 -11.29 1.77
C THR A 74 -9.14 -11.87 1.09
N SER A 75 -10.08 -11.00 0.70
CA SER A 75 -11.30 -11.39 -0.02
C SER A 75 -11.27 -11.04 -1.52
N SER A 76 -10.41 -10.10 -1.95
CA SER A 76 -10.36 -9.64 -3.32
C SER A 76 -9.55 -10.55 -4.24
N LYS A 77 -9.86 -10.50 -5.54
CA LYS A 77 -9.08 -11.19 -6.59
C LYS A 77 -7.65 -10.64 -6.71
N TYR A 78 -7.49 -9.34 -6.50
CA TYR A 78 -6.23 -8.64 -6.65
C TYR A 78 -5.73 -8.11 -5.31
N ILE A 79 -4.45 -8.23 -5.08
CA ILE A 79 -3.74 -7.85 -3.87
C ILE A 79 -2.81 -6.70 -4.21
N VAL A 80 -2.88 -5.63 -3.43
CA VAL A 80 -1.90 -4.54 -3.47
C VAL A 80 -1.01 -4.66 -2.24
N TYR A 81 0.26 -4.98 -2.46
CA TYR A 81 1.28 -4.89 -1.42
C TYR A 81 1.72 -3.44 -1.26
N ALA A 82 1.69 -2.93 -0.05
CA ALA A 82 2.12 -1.60 0.31
C ALA A 82 2.91 -1.60 1.62
N HIS A 83 3.58 -0.49 1.91
CA HIS A 83 4.27 -0.27 3.18
C HIS A 83 3.46 0.64 4.11
N ASP A 84 3.75 0.58 5.40
CA ASP A 84 3.07 1.38 6.43
C ASP A 84 3.50 2.86 6.45
N ASP A 85 4.54 3.21 5.70
CA ASP A 85 5.06 4.57 5.53
C ASP A 85 4.67 5.22 4.17
N PHE A 86 3.71 4.65 3.45
CA PHE A 86 3.24 5.19 2.18
C PHE A 86 2.14 6.23 2.36
N TYR A 87 2.16 7.24 1.50
CA TYR A 87 1.03 8.10 1.22
C TYR A 87 0.45 7.76 -0.15
N PHE A 88 -0.82 7.40 -0.20
CA PHE A 88 -1.53 7.10 -1.44
C PHE A 88 -2.10 8.39 -2.05
N CYS A 89 -1.67 8.71 -3.27
CA CYS A 89 -2.16 9.87 -4.00
C CYS A 89 -3.62 9.66 -4.48
N PRO A 90 -4.37 10.76 -4.81
CA PRO A 90 -5.74 10.66 -5.29
C PRO A 90 -5.88 9.72 -6.50
N ASP A 91 -6.97 8.96 -6.52
CA ASP A 91 -7.37 8.06 -7.61
C ASP A 91 -6.35 6.93 -7.94
N TRP A 92 -5.40 6.64 -7.04
CA TRP A 92 -4.37 5.62 -7.25
C TRP A 92 -4.95 4.27 -7.68
N ASP A 93 -6.08 3.86 -7.09
CA ASP A 93 -6.74 2.59 -7.35
C ASP A 93 -7.52 2.59 -8.67
N TYR A 94 -7.99 3.76 -9.12
CA TYR A 94 -8.59 3.94 -10.43
C TYR A 94 -7.56 3.72 -11.53
N TYR A 95 -6.38 4.32 -11.43
CA TYR A 95 -5.32 4.15 -12.41
C TYR A 95 -4.85 2.69 -12.47
N LEU A 96 -4.59 2.03 -11.33
CA LEU A 96 -4.24 0.62 -11.31
C LEU A 96 -5.34 -0.28 -11.89
N ASN A 97 -6.61 0.04 -11.63
CA ASN A 97 -7.72 -0.72 -12.19
C ASN A 97 -7.83 -0.57 -13.71
N ASN A 98 -7.53 0.61 -14.24
CA ASN A 98 -7.49 0.82 -15.69
C ASN A 98 -6.39 -0.01 -16.33
N GLU A 99 -5.19 -0.06 -15.75
CA GLU A 99 -4.09 -0.88 -16.27
C GLU A 99 -4.45 -2.37 -16.35
N ILE A 100 -5.19 -2.90 -15.37
CA ILE A 100 -5.66 -4.30 -15.40
C ILE A 100 -6.48 -4.59 -16.66
N THR A 101 -7.24 -3.62 -17.17
CA THR A 101 -8.08 -3.83 -18.36
C THR A 101 -7.31 -4.11 -19.64
N PHE A 102 -6.02 -3.74 -19.67
CA PHE A 102 -5.12 -4.01 -20.79
C PHE A 102 -4.35 -5.33 -20.65
N MET A 103 -4.45 -6.00 -19.49
CA MET A 103 -3.78 -7.27 -19.26
C MET A 103 -4.54 -8.41 -19.94
N LYS A 104 -3.81 -9.32 -20.60
CA LYS A 104 -4.38 -10.48 -21.30
C LYS A 104 -4.96 -11.53 -20.35
N ASP A 105 -4.37 -11.63 -19.17
CA ASP A 105 -4.76 -12.56 -18.11
C ASP A 105 -4.43 -11.97 -16.73
N ASP A 106 -4.52 -12.77 -15.68
CA ASP A 106 -4.22 -12.34 -14.30
C ASP A 106 -2.81 -12.76 -13.80
N MET A 107 -1.93 -13.20 -14.73
CA MET A 107 -0.55 -13.59 -14.44
C MET A 107 0.43 -12.44 -14.68
N PHE A 108 0.17 -11.29 -14.04
CA PHE A 108 1.00 -10.09 -14.17
C PHE A 108 1.42 -9.54 -12.81
N TYR A 109 2.47 -8.75 -12.85
CA TYR A 109 2.99 -7.99 -11.73
C TYR A 109 3.06 -6.52 -12.15
N LEU A 110 2.24 -5.66 -11.54
CA LEU A 110 2.23 -4.23 -11.78
C LEU A 110 2.81 -3.49 -10.58
N SER A 111 3.67 -2.52 -10.83
CA SER A 111 4.13 -1.58 -9.81
C SER A 111 3.48 -0.22 -10.03
N GLY A 112 3.03 0.41 -8.96
CA GLY A 112 2.66 1.82 -9.00
C GLY A 112 3.89 2.71 -9.09
N THR A 113 3.68 3.97 -9.43
CA THR A 113 4.76 4.98 -9.42
C THR A 113 5.09 5.37 -7.99
N MET A 114 6.34 5.22 -7.60
CA MET A 114 6.83 5.64 -6.28
C MET A 114 7.50 7.02 -6.39
N ILE A 115 6.87 8.02 -5.76
CA ILE A 115 7.37 9.39 -5.63
C ILE A 115 8.21 9.47 -4.36
N ASN A 116 9.35 10.12 -4.44
CA ASN A 116 10.37 10.13 -3.38
C ASN A 116 10.88 8.71 -3.08
N ASN A 117 12.16 8.52 -2.94
CA ASN A 117 12.81 7.21 -2.74
C ASN A 117 12.50 6.13 -3.80
N GLY A 118 11.94 6.48 -4.95
CA GLY A 118 11.55 5.60 -6.03
C GLY A 118 11.88 6.17 -7.42
N GLN A 119 10.98 5.97 -8.37
CA GLN A 119 11.15 6.41 -9.77
C GLN A 119 11.24 7.94 -9.88
N ILE A 120 10.49 8.65 -9.05
CA ILE A 120 10.40 10.11 -9.08
C ILE A 120 11.12 10.72 -7.88
N LYS A 121 12.09 11.57 -8.17
CA LYS A 121 12.81 12.37 -7.17
C LYS A 121 12.08 13.68 -6.90
N PHE A 122 11.02 13.62 -6.11
CA PHE A 122 10.28 14.82 -5.69
C PHE A 122 10.07 14.76 -4.18
N ASN A 123 10.82 15.58 -3.44
CA ASN A 123 10.81 15.54 -1.97
C ASN A 123 9.72 16.44 -1.40
N CYS A 124 8.78 15.83 -0.65
CA CYS A 124 7.73 16.50 0.11
C CYS A 124 7.92 16.35 1.64
N GLY A 125 9.13 16.09 2.09
CA GLY A 125 9.47 15.83 3.48
C GLY A 125 10.14 14.46 3.64
N ASN A 126 10.97 14.32 4.69
CA ASN A 126 11.72 13.10 4.95
C ASN A 126 11.19 12.33 6.18
N THR A 127 10.27 12.91 6.92
CA THR A 127 9.65 12.32 8.11
C THR A 127 8.16 12.69 8.14
N ILE A 128 7.39 12.00 8.96
CA ILE A 128 5.96 12.30 9.14
C ILE A 128 5.72 13.77 9.55
N ASN A 129 6.61 14.34 10.37
CA ASN A 129 6.49 15.72 10.85
C ASN A 129 6.85 16.77 9.79
N THR A 130 7.58 16.38 8.75
CA THR A 130 8.01 17.27 7.66
C THR A 130 7.27 16.99 6.35
N PHE A 131 6.38 15.99 6.33
CA PHE A 131 5.59 15.66 5.15
C PHE A 131 4.62 16.80 4.80
N ASP A 132 4.76 17.32 3.58
CA ASP A 132 3.94 18.40 3.03
C ASP A 132 2.98 17.84 1.97
N GLU A 133 1.80 17.40 2.43
CA GLU A 133 0.73 16.90 1.58
C GLU A 133 0.31 17.94 0.52
N LYS A 134 0.21 19.21 0.90
CA LYS A 134 -0.21 20.27 -0.01
C LYS A 134 0.79 20.47 -1.15
N LYS A 135 2.08 20.46 -0.81
CA LYS A 135 3.14 20.53 -1.82
C LYS A 135 3.09 19.35 -2.77
N LEU A 136 2.88 18.12 -2.25
CA LEU A 136 2.74 16.93 -3.08
C LEU A 136 1.57 17.06 -4.04
N LEU A 137 0.37 17.32 -3.51
CA LEU A 137 -0.87 17.35 -4.30
C LEU A 137 -0.90 18.47 -5.35
N SER A 138 -0.35 19.65 -5.05
CA SER A 138 -0.29 20.76 -5.99
C SER A 138 0.70 20.58 -7.14
N ASN A 139 1.53 19.53 -7.10
CA ASN A 139 2.53 19.26 -8.13
C ASN A 139 2.34 17.90 -8.83
N LEU A 140 1.27 17.16 -8.53
CA LEU A 140 1.05 15.83 -9.15
C LEU A 140 1.01 15.90 -10.67
N ASP A 141 0.36 16.91 -11.26
CA ASP A 141 0.25 17.09 -12.71
C ASP A 141 1.60 17.40 -13.39
N LEU A 142 2.59 17.84 -12.62
CA LEU A 142 3.95 18.11 -13.10
C LEU A 142 4.85 16.88 -13.01
N ILE A 143 4.42 15.85 -12.30
CA ILE A 143 5.17 14.60 -12.12
C ILE A 143 4.85 13.67 -13.27
N ASN A 144 5.68 13.72 -14.33
CA ASN A 144 5.56 12.83 -15.47
C ASN A 144 6.37 11.56 -15.25
N THR A 145 5.75 10.42 -15.55
CA THR A 145 6.40 9.12 -15.57
C THR A 145 6.28 8.49 -16.94
N VAL A 146 7.27 7.69 -17.29
CA VAL A 146 7.23 6.82 -18.45
C VAL A 146 7.15 5.39 -17.95
N ASP A 147 6.21 4.63 -18.47
CA ASP A 147 6.10 3.21 -18.17
C ASP A 147 7.33 2.46 -18.66
N PHE A 148 7.86 1.58 -17.83
CA PHE A 148 8.97 0.71 -18.21
C PHE A 148 8.84 -0.67 -17.56
N GLN A 149 9.38 -1.67 -18.23
CA GLN A 149 9.37 -3.04 -17.74
C GLN A 149 10.49 -3.29 -16.72
N GLY A 150 10.26 -4.23 -15.80
CA GLY A 150 11.26 -4.68 -14.84
C GLY A 150 11.34 -3.87 -13.56
N CYS A 151 10.37 -2.99 -13.28
CA CYS A 151 10.26 -2.31 -12.00
C CYS A 151 9.62 -3.22 -10.95
N THR A 152 10.21 -3.24 -9.76
CA THR A 152 9.72 -4.03 -8.61
C THR A 152 9.39 -3.18 -7.38
N TRP A 153 9.15 -1.89 -7.60
CA TRP A 153 8.82 -0.96 -6.52
C TRP A 153 7.41 -1.22 -5.96
N ALA A 154 7.26 -1.13 -4.66
CA ALA A 154 5.94 -1.00 -4.05
C ALA A 154 5.37 0.42 -4.31
N PRO A 155 4.04 0.60 -4.36
CA PRO A 155 3.02 -0.42 -4.21
C PRO A 155 3.00 -1.37 -5.41
N THR A 156 2.75 -2.65 -5.13
CA THR A 156 2.72 -3.69 -6.15
C THR A 156 1.36 -4.36 -6.18
N LEU A 157 0.81 -4.53 -7.37
CA LEU A 157 -0.45 -5.22 -7.61
C LEU A 157 -0.21 -6.55 -8.31
N VAL A 158 -0.78 -7.61 -7.74
CA VAL A 158 -0.78 -8.96 -8.30
C VAL A 158 -2.13 -9.62 -8.13
N SER A 159 -2.43 -10.63 -8.92
CA SER A 159 -3.59 -11.49 -8.62
C SER A 159 -3.29 -12.40 -7.42
N LYS A 160 -4.34 -12.77 -6.70
CA LYS A 160 -4.23 -13.79 -5.64
C LYS A 160 -3.82 -15.16 -6.19
N ARG A 161 -4.12 -15.43 -7.46
CA ARG A 161 -3.67 -16.64 -8.17
C ARG A 161 -2.15 -16.63 -8.33
N LEU A 162 -1.56 -15.54 -8.82
CA LEU A 162 -0.11 -15.42 -8.96
C LEU A 162 0.61 -15.48 -7.61
N TRP A 163 0.02 -14.85 -6.56
CA TRP A 163 0.60 -14.88 -5.21
C TRP A 163 0.72 -16.29 -4.63
N ASN A 164 -0.19 -17.19 -4.99
CA ASN A 164 -0.28 -18.55 -4.44
C ASN A 164 0.56 -19.59 -5.21
N LEU A 165 1.32 -19.19 -6.24
CA LEU A 165 2.27 -20.05 -6.96
C LEU A 165 3.60 -20.16 -6.21
#